data_1588bbe48e8108b38b01b58f0e158195
#
_entry.id   1588bbe48e8108b38b01b58f0e158195
#
_cell.length_a   1.000
_cell.length_b   1.000
_cell.length_c   1.000
_cell.angle_alpha   90.00
_cell.angle_beta   90.00
_cell.angle_gamma   90.00
#
_symmetry.space_group_name_H-M   'P 1'
#
loop_
_entity.id
_entity.type
_entity.pdbx_description
1 polymer ?
#
loop_
_entity_poly.entity_id
_entity_poly.type
_entity_poly.pdbx_seq_one_letter_code
_entity_poly.pdbx_strand_id
1 'polypeptide(L)'
;MDNLKQTIRTYILSEFLPGESESNLKDDTPLRTSGILDSMSTLNLVTFLEQAFDITIDAHETGVDNFDRLDTIAALVASKQAGTA
;
A
#
# COMPACT_ATOMS: atom_id res chain seq x y z
N MET A 1 -6.02 13.13 -1.86
CA MET A 1 -5.73 12.44 -0.61
C MET A 1 -6.59 11.21 -0.44
N ASP A 2 -7.89 11.38 -0.39
CA ASP A 2 -8.76 10.22 -0.24
C ASP A 2 -8.66 9.29 -1.42
N ASN A 3 -8.44 9.82 -2.63
CA ASN A 3 -8.30 9.00 -3.83
C ASN A 3 -7.08 8.09 -3.77
N LEU A 4 -5.99 8.57 -3.19
CA LEU A 4 -4.76 7.81 -3.06
C LEU A 4 -4.98 6.58 -2.17
N LYS A 5 -5.52 6.80 -0.98
CA LYS A 5 -5.83 5.70 -0.07
C LYS A 5 -6.84 4.73 -0.69
N GLN A 6 -7.85 5.26 -1.33
CA GLN A 6 -8.89 4.44 -1.93
C GLN A 6 -8.33 3.56 -3.05
N THR A 7 -7.46 4.11 -3.87
CA THR A 7 -6.82 3.36 -4.94
C THR A 7 -6.01 2.20 -4.37
N ILE A 8 -5.24 2.46 -3.33
CA ILE A 8 -4.41 1.44 -2.69
C ILE A 8 -5.32 0.39 -2.03
N ARG A 9 -6.35 0.84 -1.32
CA ARG A 9 -7.29 -0.07 -0.66
C ARG A 9 -7.96 -1.00 -1.67
N THR A 10 -8.43 -0.46 -2.77
CA THR A 10 -9.08 -1.23 -3.81
C THR A 10 -8.16 -2.29 -4.38
N TYR A 11 -6.91 -1.93 -4.63
CA TYR A 11 -5.92 -2.88 -5.14
C TYR A 11 -5.70 -4.02 -4.14
N ILE A 12 -5.48 -3.69 -2.87
CA ILE A 12 -5.23 -4.70 -1.85
C ILE A 12 -6.43 -5.64 -1.73
N LEU A 13 -7.64 -5.09 -1.72
CA LEU A 13 -8.84 -5.92 -1.60
C LEU A 13 -8.99 -6.86 -2.78
N SER A 14 -8.81 -6.36 -4.01
CA SER A 14 -9.03 -7.18 -5.18
C SER A 14 -7.95 -8.22 -5.40
N GLU A 15 -6.71 -7.92 -5.03
CA GLU A 15 -5.58 -8.81 -5.29
C GLU A 15 -5.32 -9.78 -4.14
N PHE A 16 -5.51 -9.35 -2.90
CA PHE A 16 -5.12 -10.14 -1.74
C PHE A 16 -6.28 -10.57 -0.86
N LEU A 17 -7.41 -9.89 -0.95
CA LEU A 17 -8.58 -10.17 -0.12
C LEU A 17 -9.86 -10.21 -0.95
N PRO A 18 -9.90 -11.03 -2.02
CA PRO A 18 -11.10 -11.07 -2.87
C PRO A 18 -12.31 -11.51 -2.05
N GLY A 19 -13.41 -10.79 -2.21
CA GLY A 19 -14.62 -11.08 -1.46
C GLY A 19 -14.77 -10.33 -0.16
N GLU A 20 -13.71 -9.67 0.34
CA GLU A 20 -13.81 -8.84 1.54
C GLU A 20 -14.41 -7.49 1.21
N SER A 21 -15.14 -6.91 2.14
CA SER A 21 -15.69 -5.58 1.95
C SER A 21 -14.67 -4.53 2.35
N GLU A 22 -14.80 -3.33 1.78
CA GLU A 22 -13.90 -2.22 2.09
C GLU A 22 -13.94 -1.85 3.56
N SER A 23 -15.05 -2.08 4.23
CA SER A 23 -15.17 -1.74 5.65
C SER A 23 -14.28 -2.60 6.53
N ASN A 24 -13.79 -3.72 6.02
CA ASN A 24 -12.90 -4.61 6.76
C ASN A 24 -11.42 -4.24 6.58
N LEU A 25 -11.11 -3.34 5.66
CA LEU A 25 -9.76 -2.87 5.45
C LEU A 25 -9.70 -1.38 5.79
N LYS A 26 -9.34 -1.09 7.03
CA LYS A 26 -9.30 0.28 7.53
C LYS A 26 -7.91 0.87 7.36
N ASP A 27 -7.81 2.18 7.58
CA ASP A 27 -6.55 2.89 7.42
C ASP A 27 -5.45 2.35 8.34
N ASP A 28 -5.82 1.86 9.51
CA ASP A 28 -4.87 1.37 10.51
C ASP A 28 -4.88 -0.16 10.65
N THR A 29 -5.53 -0.86 9.73
CA THR A 29 -5.52 -2.32 9.76
C THR A 29 -4.09 -2.82 9.53
N PRO A 30 -3.55 -3.68 10.43
CA PRO A 30 -2.21 -4.22 10.21
C PRO A 30 -2.19 -5.10 8.96
N LEU A 31 -1.26 -4.83 8.06
CA LEU A 31 -1.16 -5.59 6.81
C LEU A 31 -0.04 -6.61 6.84
N ARG A 32 1.15 -6.16 7.27
CA ARG A 32 2.31 -7.05 7.34
C ARG A 32 2.25 -7.95 8.57
N THR A 33 1.96 -7.37 9.72
CA THR A 33 1.95 -8.12 10.98
C THR A 33 0.76 -9.06 11.09
N SER A 34 -0.32 -8.79 10.35
CA SER A 34 -1.48 -9.70 10.33
C SER A 34 -1.33 -10.83 9.31
N GLY A 35 -0.35 -10.72 8.42
CA GLY A 35 -0.14 -11.72 7.38
C GLY A 35 -0.89 -11.46 6.09
N ILE A 36 -1.64 -10.38 5.99
CA ILE A 36 -2.32 -10.01 4.75
C ILE A 36 -1.30 -9.77 3.64
N LEU A 37 -0.22 -9.05 3.96
CA LEU A 37 0.87 -8.82 3.02
C LEU A 37 2.10 -9.61 3.50
N ASP A 38 2.45 -10.67 2.79
CA ASP A 38 3.72 -11.35 2.99
C ASP A 38 4.77 -10.69 2.08
N SER A 39 5.97 -11.25 2.01
CA SER A 39 7.05 -10.67 1.21
C SER A 39 6.67 -10.56 -0.27
N MET A 40 6.05 -11.59 -0.81
CA MET A 40 5.66 -11.65 -2.21
C MET A 40 4.57 -10.62 -2.51
N SER A 41 3.53 -10.58 -1.65
CA SER A 41 2.43 -9.65 -1.83
C SER A 41 2.91 -8.20 -1.71
N THR A 42 3.87 -7.96 -0.80
CA THR A 42 4.45 -6.63 -0.64
C THR A 42 5.17 -6.20 -1.92
N LEU A 43 5.92 -7.10 -2.55
CA LEU A 43 6.59 -6.79 -3.81
C LEU A 43 5.59 -6.48 -4.92
N ASN A 44 4.50 -7.24 -4.98
CA ASN A 44 3.45 -6.98 -5.96
C ASN A 44 2.81 -5.61 -5.73
N LEU A 45 2.58 -5.27 -4.48
CA LEU A 45 2.02 -3.97 -4.14
C LEU A 45 2.99 -2.85 -4.53
N VAL A 46 4.28 -3.02 -4.25
CA VAL A 46 5.31 -2.04 -4.63
C VAL A 46 5.28 -1.80 -6.13
N THR A 47 5.26 -2.87 -6.92
CA THR A 47 5.21 -2.77 -8.37
C THR A 47 3.98 -1.99 -8.82
N PHE A 48 2.84 -2.30 -8.22
CA PHE A 48 1.60 -1.58 -8.53
C PHE A 48 1.74 -0.08 -8.23
N LEU A 49 2.26 0.24 -7.05
CA LEU A 49 2.39 1.63 -6.64
C LEU A 49 3.34 2.40 -7.57
N GLU A 50 4.44 1.78 -7.95
CA GLU A 50 5.40 2.44 -8.83
C GLU A 50 4.79 2.73 -10.19
N GLN A 51 4.01 1.80 -10.72
CA GLN A 51 3.38 1.98 -12.02
C GLN A 51 2.18 2.92 -11.98
N ALA A 52 1.37 2.78 -10.94
CA ALA A 52 0.13 3.56 -10.83
C ALA A 52 0.41 5.04 -10.54
N PHE A 53 1.46 5.32 -9.79
CA PHE A 53 1.74 6.69 -9.33
C PHE A 53 3.03 7.25 -9.90
N ASP A 54 3.72 6.49 -10.76
CA ASP A 54 4.95 6.93 -11.42
C ASP A 54 6.00 7.36 -10.41
N ILE A 55 6.26 6.49 -9.45
CA ILE A 55 7.23 6.74 -8.38
C ILE A 55 8.21 5.56 -8.31
N THR A 56 9.28 5.74 -7.53
CA THR A 56 10.24 4.68 -7.27
C THR A 56 10.30 4.41 -5.77
N ILE A 57 10.17 3.14 -5.40
CA ILE A 57 10.22 2.73 -3.99
C ILE A 57 11.45 1.86 -3.79
N ASP A 58 12.35 2.29 -2.91
CA ASP A 58 13.57 1.55 -2.64
C ASP A 58 13.28 0.34 -1.73
N ALA A 59 14.13 -0.67 -1.83
CA ALA A 59 13.95 -1.90 -1.04
C ALA A 59 13.87 -1.62 0.45
N HIS A 60 14.68 -0.68 0.97
CA HIS A 60 14.67 -0.38 2.40
C HIS A 60 13.38 0.31 2.85
N GLU A 61 12.57 0.78 1.92
CA GLU A 61 11.30 1.43 2.25
C GLU A 61 10.14 0.45 2.33
N THR A 62 10.37 -0.83 2.01
CA THR A 62 9.30 -1.83 1.97
C THR A 62 9.11 -2.57 3.30
N GLY A 63 9.71 -2.07 4.36
CA GLY A 63 9.61 -2.70 5.67
C GLY A 63 8.26 -2.49 6.33
N VAL A 64 8.10 -3.14 7.49
CA VAL A 64 6.86 -3.06 8.26
C VAL A 64 6.50 -1.61 8.59
N ASP A 65 7.50 -0.78 8.88
CA ASP A 65 7.26 0.61 9.28
C ASP A 65 6.41 1.35 8.25
N ASN A 66 6.64 1.10 6.97
CA ASN A 66 5.93 1.81 5.90
C ASN A 66 4.77 1.03 5.33
N PHE A 67 4.80 -0.29 5.43
CA PHE A 67 3.83 -1.13 4.72
C PHE A 67 2.89 -1.92 5.62
N ASP A 68 2.88 -1.61 6.92
CA ASP A 68 1.98 -2.32 7.84
C ASP A 68 0.56 -1.74 7.85
N ARG A 69 0.39 -0.48 7.44
CA ARG A 69 -0.92 0.15 7.46
C ARG A 69 -1.17 0.91 6.17
N LEU A 70 -2.45 1.01 5.82
CA LEU A 70 -2.85 1.73 4.63
C LEU A 70 -2.45 3.20 4.69
N ASP A 71 -2.60 3.83 5.85
CA ASP A 71 -2.26 5.24 6.01
C ASP A 71 -0.75 5.49 5.85
N THR A 72 0.10 4.57 6.31
CA THR A 72 1.54 4.74 6.14
C THR A 72 1.96 4.49 4.69
N ILE A 73 1.31 3.56 4.01
CA ILE A 73 1.56 3.33 2.58
C ILE A 73 1.19 4.58 1.79
N ALA A 74 0.02 5.13 2.07
CA ALA A 74 -0.44 6.34 1.38
C ALA A 74 0.49 7.52 1.65
N ALA A 75 0.97 7.65 2.89
CA ALA A 75 1.89 8.72 3.24
C ALA A 75 3.21 8.58 2.48
N LEU A 76 3.71 7.35 2.34
CA LEU A 76 4.93 7.10 1.59
C LEU A 76 4.75 7.50 0.12
N VAL A 77 3.65 7.09 -0.50
CA VAL A 77 3.37 7.43 -1.89
C VAL A 77 3.26 8.94 -2.06
N ALA A 78 2.53 9.61 -1.18
CA ALA A 78 2.37 11.06 -1.24
C ALA A 78 3.71 11.77 -1.11
N SER A 79 4.57 11.28 -0.22
CA SER A 79 5.92 11.81 -0.04
C SER A 79 6.75 11.67 -1.33
N LYS A 80 6.65 10.53 -1.99
CA LYS A 80 7.37 10.30 -3.25
C LYS A 80 6.86 11.19 -4.36
N GLN A 81 5.55 11.40 -4.44
CA GLN A 81 4.97 12.27 -5.45
C GLN A 81 5.42 13.71 -5.25
N ALA A 82 5.46 14.16 -4.01
CA ALA A 82 5.89 15.52 -3.68
C ALA A 82 7.40 15.70 -3.94
N GLY A 83 8.17 14.66 -3.70
CA GLY A 83 9.63 14.73 -3.81
C GLY A 83 10.16 14.60 -5.23
N THR A 84 9.31 14.27 -6.20
CA THR A 84 9.74 14.11 -7.59
C THR A 84 9.80 15.41 -8.38
N ALA A 85 9.42 16.47 -7.74
CA ALA A 85 9.41 17.77 -8.41
C ALA A 85 10.80 18.23 -8.86
#